data_84d69975305d40553c60c2c17de19d56
#
_entry.id   84d69975305d40553c60c2c17de19d56
#
_cell.length_a   1.000
_cell.length_b   1.000
_cell.length_c   1.000
_cell.angle_alpha   90.00
_cell.angle_beta   90.00
_cell.angle_gamma   90.00
#
_symmetry.space_group_name_H-M   'P 1'
#
loop_
_entity.id
_entity.type
_entity.pdbx_description
1 polymer ?
#
loop_
_entity_poly.entity_id
_entity_poly.type
_entity_poly.pdbx_seq_one_letter_code
_entity_poly.pdbx_strand_id
1 'polypeptide(L)'
;MPVDQLGYLNIGAPTRNPFNYEKFEQIARDNTTAWLTLAEVRQQLNLFDDTSQDTYLGGLEIATRQAVEDYLGMSIFATSYRVYYNSASLYGTPLSLDLPEVSQNNSVPITGVTITNVKYWNDATPPVLTTVDPATYYYDNSGNKVVLQTLPSDLNSNMTSPVVCEYVCPANPLAAYEVIKHAGKLIMTHLYNNRSDTTDSNSKPIPFGAATLLRPYKPLVM
;
A
#
# COMPACT_ATOMS: atom_id res chain seq x y z
N MET A 1 -7.98 36.16 8.34
CA MET A 1 -6.89 35.24 7.97
C MET A 1 -5.60 36.04 8.03
N PRO A 2 -4.52 35.52 8.62
CA PRO A 2 -3.25 36.21 8.58
C PRO A 2 -2.74 36.29 7.15
N VAL A 3 -2.31 37.47 6.75
CA VAL A 3 -1.62 37.72 5.50
C VAL A 3 -0.14 37.92 5.79
N ASP A 4 0.73 37.58 4.86
CA ASP A 4 2.14 37.88 5.00
C ASP A 4 2.42 39.40 4.83
N GLN A 5 3.68 39.81 5.04
CA GLN A 5 4.07 41.21 4.95
C GLN A 5 3.93 41.78 3.52
N LEU A 6 3.71 40.95 2.52
CA LEU A 6 3.45 41.32 1.14
C LEU A 6 1.96 41.35 0.79
N GLY A 7 1.08 41.11 1.78
CA GLY A 7 -0.36 41.13 1.60
C GLY A 7 -0.93 39.87 0.95
N TYR A 8 -0.10 38.84 0.73
CA TYR A 8 -0.59 37.56 0.28
C TYR A 8 -1.26 36.83 1.44
N LEU A 9 -2.37 36.18 1.15
CA LEU A 9 -2.91 35.21 2.09
C LEU A 9 -1.80 34.22 2.45
N ASN A 10 -1.49 34.17 3.74
CA ASN A 10 -0.61 33.13 4.25
C ASN A 10 -1.39 31.80 4.16
N ILE A 11 -1.50 31.33 2.95
CA ILE A 11 -1.82 29.93 2.66
C ILE A 11 -0.58 29.23 3.19
N GLY A 12 -0.67 28.74 4.40
CA GLY A 12 0.42 27.97 5.02
C GLY A 12 1.02 27.10 3.98
N ALA A 13 2.36 27.04 3.92
CA ALA A 13 3.09 26.37 2.86
C ALA A 13 2.32 25.12 2.49
N PRO A 14 1.96 24.92 1.21
CA PRO A 14 1.05 23.86 0.83
C PRO A 14 1.56 22.61 1.49
N THR A 15 0.81 22.11 2.45
CA THR A 15 1.16 20.88 3.12
C THR A 15 1.27 19.87 1.99
N ARG A 16 2.47 19.50 1.64
CA ARG A 16 2.77 18.61 0.52
C ARG A 16 2.07 17.27 0.67
N ASN A 17 1.64 17.01 1.89
CA ASN A 17 0.88 15.84 2.26
C ASN A 17 -0.54 16.29 2.64
N PRO A 18 -1.56 16.04 1.82
CA PRO A 18 -2.95 16.30 2.16
C PRO A 18 -3.46 15.40 3.29
N PHE A 19 -2.69 14.38 3.66
CA PHE A 19 -2.99 13.43 4.70
C PHE A 19 -2.37 13.85 6.02
N ASN A 20 -2.91 13.36 7.12
CA ASN A 20 -2.48 13.73 8.46
C ASN A 20 -1.44 12.78 9.09
N TYR A 21 -0.76 11.96 8.28
CA TYR A 21 0.31 11.09 8.75
C TYR A 21 1.71 11.65 8.41
N GLU A 22 2.69 11.32 9.23
CA GLU A 22 4.10 11.68 9.02
C GLU A 22 4.87 10.63 8.22
N LYS A 23 4.61 9.37 8.52
CA LYS A 23 5.31 8.23 7.95
C LYS A 23 4.38 7.04 7.86
N PHE A 24 4.57 6.21 6.83
CA PHE A 24 3.98 4.89 6.76
C PHE A 24 5.03 3.84 6.38
N GLU A 25 4.80 2.62 6.82
CA GLU A 25 5.66 1.46 6.56
C GLU A 25 4.81 0.28 6.14
N GLN A 26 5.26 -0.44 5.14
CA GLN A 26 4.74 -1.77 4.84
C GLN A 26 5.42 -2.75 5.80
N ILE A 27 4.65 -3.44 6.65
CA ILE A 27 5.17 -4.37 7.67
C ILE A 27 5.06 -5.84 7.27
N ALA A 28 4.10 -6.18 6.42
CA ALA A 28 3.94 -7.52 5.88
C ALA A 28 3.22 -7.49 4.55
N ARG A 29 3.50 -8.51 3.72
CA ARG A 29 2.83 -8.76 2.44
C ARG A 29 2.56 -10.26 2.33
N ASP A 30 1.41 -10.63 1.76
CA ASP A 30 1.16 -12.03 1.44
C ASP A 30 2.01 -12.46 0.25
N ASN A 31 3.06 -13.22 0.54
CA ASN A 31 3.94 -13.87 -0.45
C ASN A 31 3.72 -15.39 -0.50
N THR A 32 2.75 -15.92 0.25
CA THR A 32 2.51 -17.36 0.39
C THR A 32 1.45 -17.88 -0.57
N THR A 33 0.44 -17.07 -0.83
CA THR A 33 -0.63 -17.42 -1.77
C THR A 33 -0.19 -17.11 -3.20
N ALA A 34 -0.03 -18.12 -4.04
CA ALA A 34 0.37 -17.92 -5.42
C ALA A 34 -0.74 -17.20 -6.21
N TRP A 35 -0.40 -16.11 -6.89
CA TRP A 35 -1.28 -15.37 -7.78
C TRP A 35 -1.40 -16.05 -9.14
N LEU A 36 -0.24 -16.41 -9.71
CA LEU A 36 -0.16 -17.24 -10.91
C LEU A 36 0.24 -18.65 -10.47
N THR A 37 -0.59 -19.62 -10.77
CA THR A 37 -0.30 -21.00 -10.42
C THR A 37 0.89 -21.53 -11.23
N LEU A 38 1.66 -22.46 -10.67
CA LEU A 38 2.77 -23.09 -11.38
C LEU A 38 2.30 -23.75 -12.70
N ALA A 39 1.08 -24.29 -12.74
CA ALA A 39 0.48 -24.85 -13.96
C ALA A 39 0.29 -23.78 -15.04
N GLU A 40 -0.29 -22.62 -14.69
CA GLU A 40 -0.45 -21.50 -15.62
C GLU A 40 0.88 -20.97 -16.12
N VAL A 41 1.87 -20.89 -15.23
CA VAL A 41 3.21 -20.40 -15.54
C VAL A 41 3.93 -21.37 -16.48
N ARG A 42 3.92 -22.67 -16.18
CA ARG A 42 4.53 -23.69 -17.05
C ARG A 42 3.87 -23.70 -18.42
N GLN A 43 2.55 -23.60 -18.48
CA GLN A 43 1.82 -23.49 -19.75
C GLN A 43 2.24 -22.25 -20.55
N GLN A 44 2.36 -21.09 -19.89
CA GLN A 44 2.78 -19.84 -20.53
C GLN A 44 4.21 -19.93 -21.09
N LEU A 45 5.09 -20.65 -20.40
CA LEU A 45 6.51 -20.79 -20.77
C LEU A 45 6.79 -22.04 -21.66
N ASN A 46 5.75 -22.79 -22.00
CA ASN A 46 5.86 -24.07 -22.75
C ASN A 46 6.75 -25.13 -22.06
N LEU A 47 6.76 -25.11 -20.71
CA LEU A 47 7.54 -26.09 -19.92
C LEU A 47 6.78 -27.40 -19.68
N PHE A 48 5.46 -27.41 -19.94
CA PHE A 48 4.55 -28.54 -19.76
C PHE A 48 4.72 -29.22 -18.36
N ASP A 49 5.15 -30.48 -18.35
CA ASP A 49 5.31 -31.28 -17.13
C ASP A 49 6.70 -31.17 -16.49
N ASP A 50 7.59 -30.29 -16.99
CA ASP A 50 8.89 -30.06 -16.37
C ASP A 50 8.74 -29.29 -15.05
N THR A 51 9.03 -29.98 -13.95
CA THR A 51 8.97 -29.45 -12.58
C THR A 51 10.33 -29.01 -12.04
N SER A 52 11.40 -29.20 -12.82
CA SER A 52 12.78 -28.94 -12.36
C SER A 52 13.03 -27.49 -11.98
N GLN A 53 12.24 -26.56 -12.51
CA GLN A 53 12.38 -25.13 -12.28
C GLN A 53 11.34 -24.51 -11.35
N ASP A 54 10.49 -25.29 -10.71
CA ASP A 54 9.37 -24.79 -9.92
C ASP A 54 9.77 -23.81 -8.83
N THR A 55 10.86 -24.07 -8.12
CA THR A 55 11.37 -23.15 -7.10
C THR A 55 11.78 -21.80 -7.69
N TYR A 56 12.42 -21.83 -8.86
CA TYR A 56 12.81 -20.61 -9.58
C TYR A 56 11.57 -19.85 -10.09
N LEU A 57 10.61 -20.57 -10.66
CA LEU A 57 9.35 -19.98 -11.15
C LEU A 57 8.55 -19.35 -10.01
N GLY A 58 8.54 -19.95 -8.81
CA GLY A 58 7.92 -19.35 -7.62
C GLY A 58 8.57 -18.03 -7.23
N GLY A 59 9.88 -17.93 -7.27
CA GLY A 59 10.59 -16.67 -7.05
C GLY A 59 10.29 -15.61 -8.10
N LEU A 60 10.22 -15.99 -9.37
CA LEU A 60 9.85 -15.09 -10.47
C LEU A 60 8.39 -14.62 -10.35
N GLU A 61 7.49 -15.46 -9.87
CA GLU A 61 6.09 -15.09 -9.65
C GLU A 61 5.98 -13.98 -8.63
N ILE A 62 6.73 -14.04 -7.51
CA ILE A 62 6.79 -12.98 -6.50
C ILE A 62 7.36 -11.68 -7.09
N ALA A 63 8.44 -11.76 -7.87
CA ALA A 63 9.01 -10.60 -8.56
C ALA A 63 8.02 -9.98 -9.57
N THR A 64 7.26 -10.82 -10.26
CA THR A 64 6.22 -10.38 -11.21
C THR A 64 5.11 -9.60 -10.51
N ARG A 65 4.64 -10.06 -9.33
CA ARG A 65 3.67 -9.32 -8.52
C ARG A 65 4.19 -7.94 -8.17
N GLN A 66 5.43 -7.87 -7.69
CA GLN A 66 6.06 -6.60 -7.34
C GLN A 66 6.07 -5.65 -8.54
N ALA A 67 6.50 -6.15 -9.71
CA ALA A 67 6.55 -5.34 -10.93
C ALA A 67 5.17 -4.82 -11.38
N VAL A 68 4.12 -5.63 -11.20
CA VAL A 68 2.73 -5.21 -11.49
C VAL A 68 2.28 -4.11 -10.52
N GLU A 69 2.50 -4.29 -9.22
CA GLU A 69 2.13 -3.30 -8.21
C GLU A 69 2.92 -1.99 -8.36
N ASP A 70 4.22 -2.07 -8.62
CA ASP A 70 5.07 -0.90 -8.86
C ASP A 70 4.60 -0.12 -10.10
N TYR A 71 4.21 -0.82 -11.15
CA TYR A 71 3.66 -0.16 -12.34
C TYR A 71 2.31 0.50 -12.07
N LEU A 72 1.42 -0.19 -11.35
CA LEU A 72 0.11 0.35 -10.97
C LEU A 72 0.24 1.51 -9.96
N GLY A 73 1.30 1.54 -9.15
CA GLY A 73 1.48 2.48 -8.06
C GLY A 73 0.53 2.23 -6.89
N MET A 74 0.08 0.99 -6.72
CA MET A 74 -0.78 0.56 -5.62
C MET A 74 -0.63 -0.93 -5.33
N SER A 75 -0.84 -1.33 -4.08
CA SER A 75 -0.89 -2.73 -3.69
C SER A 75 -2.20 -3.37 -4.12
N ILE A 76 -2.13 -4.48 -4.85
CA ILE A 76 -3.29 -5.28 -5.25
C ILE A 76 -3.38 -6.62 -4.48
N PHE A 77 -2.34 -6.98 -3.74
CA PHE A 77 -2.30 -8.15 -2.86
C PHE A 77 -2.46 -7.74 -1.41
N ALA A 78 -2.86 -8.70 -0.56
CA ALA A 78 -3.04 -8.42 0.86
C ALA A 78 -1.73 -7.93 1.50
N THR A 79 -1.81 -6.77 2.13
CA THR A 79 -0.64 -6.07 2.65
C THR A 79 -0.98 -5.42 3.99
N SER A 80 -0.06 -5.50 4.93
CA SER A 80 -0.19 -4.87 6.24
C SER A 80 0.68 -3.63 6.32
N TYR A 81 0.13 -2.57 6.87
CA TYR A 81 0.77 -1.27 7.00
C TYR A 81 0.80 -0.79 8.44
N ARG A 82 1.78 0.04 8.74
CA ARG A 82 1.90 0.81 9.97
C ARG A 82 2.06 2.27 9.63
N VAL A 83 1.25 3.12 10.24
CA VAL A 83 1.20 4.56 9.98
C VAL A 83 1.43 5.31 11.27
N TYR A 84 2.19 6.39 11.18
CA TYR A 84 2.60 7.22 12.30
C TYR A 84 2.02 8.62 12.16
N TYR A 85 1.43 9.13 13.23
CA TYR A 85 0.78 10.43 13.26
C TYR A 85 1.43 11.32 14.30
N ASN A 86 1.75 12.56 13.91
CA ASN A 86 2.28 13.50 14.86
C ASN A 86 1.15 14.19 15.64
N SER A 87 1.50 14.77 16.80
CA SER A 87 0.51 15.44 17.67
C SER A 87 -0.14 16.64 16.96
N ALA A 88 0.56 17.31 16.05
CA ALA A 88 0.04 18.43 15.28
C ALA A 88 -1.03 18.02 14.25
N SER A 89 -1.11 16.76 13.89
CA SER A 89 -2.08 16.19 12.95
C SER A 89 -3.35 15.68 13.64
N LEU A 90 -3.35 15.62 14.98
CA LEU A 90 -4.41 15.05 15.79
C LEU A 90 -5.46 16.09 16.16
N TYR A 91 -6.00 16.79 15.16
CA TYR A 91 -7.03 17.80 15.34
C TYR A 91 -8.31 17.46 14.59
N GLY A 92 -9.37 18.06 15.03
CA GLY A 92 -10.67 17.99 14.36
C GLY A 92 -11.74 17.28 15.17
N THR A 93 -12.96 17.45 14.72
CA THR A 93 -14.14 16.78 15.28
C THR A 93 -14.96 16.28 14.09
N PRO A 94 -14.97 15.00 13.84
CA PRO A 94 -14.30 13.90 14.56
C PRO A 94 -12.78 13.88 14.37
N LEU A 95 -12.05 13.31 15.33
CA LEU A 95 -10.62 13.05 15.22
C LEU A 95 -10.42 11.86 14.28
N SER A 96 -9.77 12.07 13.17
CA SER A 96 -9.59 11.04 12.15
C SER A 96 -8.12 10.85 11.79
N LEU A 97 -7.73 9.59 11.58
CA LEU A 97 -6.40 9.17 11.16
C LEU A 97 -6.50 8.68 9.72
N ASP A 98 -5.85 9.36 8.80
CA ASP A 98 -5.85 8.99 7.39
C ASP A 98 -5.05 7.70 7.17
N LEU A 99 -5.59 6.77 6.42
CA LEU A 99 -4.92 5.52 6.05
C LEU A 99 -4.43 5.60 4.60
N PRO A 100 -3.11 5.70 4.38
CA PRO A 100 -2.53 5.59 3.04
C PRO A 100 -2.73 4.17 2.47
N GLU A 101 -2.56 4.02 1.16
CA GLU A 101 -2.59 2.73 0.47
C GLU A 101 -3.92 1.95 0.59
N VAL A 102 -4.97 2.52 1.16
CA VAL A 102 -6.32 2.00 1.00
C VAL A 102 -6.79 2.42 -0.39
N SER A 103 -6.19 1.82 -1.41
CA SER A 103 -6.45 2.20 -2.78
C SER A 103 -7.86 1.82 -3.18
N GLN A 104 -8.62 2.81 -3.57
CA GLN A 104 -9.89 2.62 -4.26
C GLN A 104 -9.60 2.65 -5.75
N ASN A 105 -9.84 1.55 -6.43
CA ASN A 105 -10.04 1.64 -7.85
C ASN A 105 -11.43 2.26 -8.08
N ASN A 106 -11.54 3.21 -9.01
CA ASN A 106 -12.74 3.99 -9.32
C ASN A 106 -14.03 3.16 -9.52
N SER A 107 -13.91 1.86 -9.69
CA SER A 107 -15.05 0.97 -9.98
C SER A 107 -15.31 -0.07 -8.89
N VAL A 108 -14.38 -0.30 -7.99
CA VAL A 108 -14.47 -1.38 -6.99
C VAL A 108 -13.90 -0.89 -5.67
N PRO A 109 -14.73 -0.47 -4.72
CA PRO A 109 -14.26 -0.10 -3.39
C PRO A 109 -13.64 -1.32 -2.70
N ILE A 110 -12.48 -1.12 -2.06
CA ILE A 110 -11.90 -2.13 -1.19
C ILE A 110 -12.78 -2.23 0.04
N THR A 111 -13.35 -3.41 0.23
CA THR A 111 -14.09 -3.76 1.43
C THR A 111 -13.23 -4.68 2.29
N GLY A 112 -13.36 -4.56 3.62
CA GLY A 112 -12.70 -5.48 4.53
C GLY A 112 -11.32 -5.04 5.01
N VAL A 113 -10.99 -3.75 4.92
CA VAL A 113 -9.84 -3.20 5.68
C VAL A 113 -10.04 -3.51 7.16
N THR A 114 -9.04 -4.13 7.75
CA THR A 114 -9.08 -4.51 9.16
C THR A 114 -8.05 -3.71 9.95
N ILE A 115 -8.51 -2.95 10.93
CA ILE A 115 -7.63 -2.27 11.87
C ILE A 115 -7.12 -3.31 12.86
N THR A 116 -5.84 -3.59 12.85
CA THR A 116 -5.21 -4.55 13.76
C THR A 116 -5.13 -3.96 15.16
N ASN A 117 -4.61 -2.75 15.27
CA ASN A 117 -4.58 -1.99 16.51
C ASN A 117 -4.28 -0.51 16.26
N VAL A 118 -4.67 0.32 17.22
CA VAL A 118 -4.19 1.68 17.37
C VAL A 118 -3.40 1.74 18.66
N LYS A 119 -2.19 2.29 18.62
CA LYS A 119 -1.29 2.41 19.76
C LYS A 119 -0.88 3.86 19.95
N TYR A 120 -0.50 4.20 21.15
CA TYR A 120 0.04 5.53 21.47
C TYR A 120 1.16 5.42 22.50
N TRP A 121 2.08 6.36 22.46
CA TRP A 121 3.09 6.53 23.49
C TRP A 121 2.48 7.34 24.64
N ASN A 122 2.50 6.77 25.84
CA ASN A 122 2.00 7.46 27.04
C ASN A 122 3.06 8.39 27.63
N ASP A 123 2.68 9.21 28.61
CA ASP A 123 3.52 10.19 29.30
C ASP A 123 4.38 9.61 30.44
N ALA A 124 4.40 8.30 30.60
CA ALA A 124 5.27 7.63 31.57
C ALA A 124 6.75 7.91 31.31
N THR A 125 7.57 7.74 32.35
CA THR A 125 9.02 7.92 32.26
C THR A 125 9.73 6.60 32.61
N PRO A 126 10.30 5.87 31.64
CA PRO A 126 10.29 6.15 30.17
C PRO A 126 8.90 5.94 29.52
N PRO A 127 8.64 6.58 28.36
CA PRO A 127 7.39 6.40 27.64
C PRO A 127 7.15 4.93 27.25
N VAL A 128 5.89 4.49 27.36
CA VAL A 128 5.47 3.12 27.04
C VAL A 128 4.45 3.16 25.89
N LEU A 129 4.63 2.25 24.93
CA LEU A 129 3.69 2.09 23.83
C LEU A 129 2.46 1.31 24.32
N THR A 130 1.33 1.97 24.40
CA THR A 130 0.06 1.48 24.95
C THR A 130 -0.96 1.29 23.83
N THR A 131 -1.77 0.24 23.91
CA THR A 131 -2.86 0.00 22.94
C THR A 131 -4.10 0.76 23.33
N VAL A 132 -4.71 1.46 22.36
CA VAL A 132 -6.01 2.12 22.51
C VAL A 132 -7.11 1.07 22.58
N ASP A 133 -8.10 1.26 23.44
CA ASP A 133 -9.25 0.36 23.55
C ASP A 133 -10.00 0.30 22.19
N PRO A 134 -10.15 -0.88 21.57
CA PRO A 134 -10.88 -1.04 20.32
C PRO A 134 -12.31 -0.51 20.33
N ALA A 135 -12.94 -0.40 21.49
CA ALA A 135 -14.29 0.18 21.63
C ALA A 135 -14.33 1.69 21.41
N THR A 136 -13.17 2.37 21.41
CA THR A 136 -13.07 3.85 21.34
C THR A 136 -12.72 4.35 19.93
N TYR A 137 -12.59 3.48 18.96
CA TYR A 137 -12.36 3.86 17.57
C TYR A 137 -13.09 2.92 16.61
N TYR A 138 -13.28 3.38 15.38
CA TYR A 138 -13.85 2.56 14.29
C TYR A 138 -13.24 2.95 12.95
N TYR A 139 -13.33 2.05 11.98
CA TYR A 139 -12.93 2.33 10.61
C TYR A 139 -14.10 2.95 9.83
N ASP A 140 -13.87 4.13 9.29
CA ASP A 140 -14.77 4.80 8.35
C ASP A 140 -14.34 4.47 6.92
N ASN A 141 -15.09 3.60 6.26
CA ASN A 141 -14.83 3.17 4.90
C ASN A 141 -15.18 4.23 3.83
N SER A 142 -15.94 5.26 4.19
CA SER A 142 -16.29 6.34 3.26
C SER A 142 -15.12 7.29 3.03
N GLY A 143 -14.32 7.50 4.07
CA GLY A 143 -13.16 8.39 4.04
C GLY A 143 -11.81 7.67 4.07
N ASN A 144 -11.78 6.34 4.21
CA ASN A 144 -10.57 5.55 4.45
C ASN A 144 -9.77 6.03 5.66
N LYS A 145 -10.48 6.23 6.78
CA LYS A 145 -9.93 6.79 8.00
C LYS A 145 -10.27 5.92 9.20
N VAL A 146 -9.40 5.95 10.20
CA VAL A 146 -9.77 5.51 11.55
C VAL A 146 -10.25 6.71 12.32
N VAL A 147 -11.48 6.65 12.84
CA VAL A 147 -12.06 7.70 13.65
C VAL A 147 -11.91 7.32 15.12
N LEU A 148 -11.19 8.15 15.88
CA LEU A 148 -11.09 8.04 17.32
C LEU A 148 -12.17 8.91 17.99
N GLN A 149 -12.89 8.34 18.94
CA GLN A 149 -13.91 9.09 19.69
C GLN A 149 -13.27 10.05 20.68
N THR A 150 -12.15 9.66 21.28
CA THR A 150 -11.38 10.46 22.21
C THR A 150 -9.89 10.19 22.08
N LEU A 151 -9.06 11.22 22.26
CA LEU A 151 -7.63 11.04 22.45
C LEU A 151 -7.35 10.52 23.86
N PRO A 152 -6.37 9.61 24.03
CA PRO A 152 -5.90 9.21 25.35
C PRO A 152 -5.42 10.44 26.15
N SER A 153 -5.84 10.53 27.43
CA SER A 153 -5.53 11.68 28.29
C SER A 153 -4.05 11.74 28.70
N ASP A 154 -3.36 10.61 28.64
CA ASP A 154 -1.95 10.42 28.97
C ASP A 154 -1.05 10.35 27.72
N LEU A 155 -1.52 10.92 26.61
CA LEU A 155 -0.75 10.97 25.36
C LEU A 155 0.53 11.81 25.55
N ASN A 156 1.68 11.25 25.18
CA ASN A 156 2.95 11.95 25.24
C ASN A 156 3.09 12.97 24.10
N SER A 157 2.82 14.23 24.39
CA SER A 157 2.91 15.33 23.42
C SER A 157 4.34 15.68 23.01
N ASN A 158 5.36 15.18 23.71
CA ASN A 158 6.78 15.41 23.38
C ASN A 158 7.32 14.44 22.36
N MET A 159 6.59 13.38 22.03
CA MET A 159 6.95 12.45 20.95
C MET A 159 6.60 13.07 19.61
N THR A 160 7.49 12.89 18.61
CA THR A 160 7.26 13.39 17.24
C THR A 160 6.09 12.70 16.56
N SER A 161 5.89 11.41 16.85
CA SER A 161 4.79 10.62 16.30
C SER A 161 4.18 9.76 17.41
N PRO A 162 3.36 10.38 18.28
CA PRO A 162 2.86 9.70 19.48
C PRO A 162 1.79 8.65 19.19
N VAL A 163 1.14 8.66 18.03
CA VAL A 163 0.08 7.71 17.67
C VAL A 163 0.50 6.86 16.49
N VAL A 164 0.20 5.59 16.56
CA VAL A 164 0.52 4.57 15.54
C VAL A 164 -0.73 3.76 15.24
N CYS A 165 -1.06 3.58 13.97
CA CYS A 165 -2.13 2.70 13.53
C CYS A 165 -1.55 1.56 12.69
N GLU A 166 -1.94 0.33 13.01
CA GLU A 166 -1.60 -0.87 12.22
C GLU A 166 -2.89 -1.43 11.62
N TYR A 167 -2.86 -1.69 10.30
CA TYR A 167 -4.03 -2.20 9.59
C TYR A 167 -3.62 -3.14 8.45
N VAL A 168 -4.58 -3.93 8.00
CA VAL A 168 -4.43 -4.85 6.88
C VAL A 168 -5.37 -4.41 5.77
N CYS A 169 -4.82 -4.15 4.59
CA CYS A 169 -5.58 -4.06 3.36
C CYS A 169 -5.74 -5.46 2.77
N PRO A 170 -6.95 -5.92 2.48
CA PRO A 170 -7.17 -7.19 1.80
C PRO A 170 -6.70 -7.10 0.34
N ALA A 171 -6.65 -8.25 -0.34
CA ALA A 171 -6.37 -8.28 -1.76
C ALA A 171 -7.42 -7.47 -2.55
N ASN A 172 -6.95 -6.65 -3.48
CA ASN A 172 -7.81 -5.88 -4.36
C ASN A 172 -8.46 -6.83 -5.39
N PRO A 173 -9.76 -6.68 -5.72
CA PRO A 173 -10.41 -7.44 -6.79
C PRO A 173 -9.68 -7.41 -8.13
N LEU A 174 -8.90 -6.38 -8.41
CA LEU A 174 -8.05 -6.31 -9.61
C LEU A 174 -7.10 -7.48 -9.74
N ALA A 175 -6.64 -8.06 -8.63
CA ALA A 175 -5.76 -9.24 -8.67
C ALA A 175 -6.41 -10.44 -9.39
N ALA A 176 -7.74 -10.52 -9.41
CA ALA A 176 -8.49 -11.56 -10.08
C ALA A 176 -8.81 -11.26 -11.57
N TYR A 177 -8.52 -10.05 -12.05
CA TYR A 177 -8.84 -9.68 -13.44
C TYR A 177 -7.90 -10.38 -14.42
N GLU A 178 -8.48 -11.10 -15.39
CA GLU A 178 -7.71 -11.84 -16.38
C GLU A 178 -6.75 -10.94 -17.19
N VAL A 179 -7.11 -9.69 -17.43
CA VAL A 179 -6.23 -8.73 -18.13
C VAL A 179 -4.98 -8.44 -17.29
N ILE A 180 -5.13 -8.27 -15.97
CA ILE A 180 -4.02 -8.04 -15.05
C ILE A 180 -3.16 -9.30 -14.93
N LYS A 181 -3.79 -10.48 -14.81
CA LYS A 181 -3.07 -11.77 -14.82
C LYS A 181 -2.29 -11.98 -16.12
N HIS A 182 -2.91 -11.63 -17.26
CA HIS A 182 -2.22 -11.76 -18.55
C HIS A 182 -1.01 -10.81 -18.64
N ALA A 183 -1.14 -9.58 -18.16
CA ALA A 183 0.00 -8.67 -18.06
C ALA A 183 1.12 -9.25 -17.18
N GLY A 184 0.77 -9.84 -16.04
CA GLY A 184 1.71 -10.57 -15.19
C GLY A 184 2.41 -11.72 -15.95
N LYS A 185 1.67 -12.53 -16.68
CA LYS A 185 2.26 -13.62 -17.50
C LYS A 185 3.26 -13.10 -18.55
N LEU A 186 2.97 -11.95 -19.16
CA LEU A 186 3.91 -11.30 -20.10
C LEU A 186 5.19 -10.81 -19.41
N ILE A 187 5.06 -10.18 -18.24
CA ILE A 187 6.21 -9.74 -17.45
C ILE A 187 7.04 -10.94 -17.00
N MET A 188 6.39 -11.99 -16.51
CA MET A 188 7.05 -13.22 -16.09
C MET A 188 7.81 -13.90 -17.24
N THR A 189 7.21 -13.98 -18.42
CA THR A 189 7.88 -14.50 -19.62
C THR A 189 9.12 -13.68 -19.94
N HIS A 190 9.03 -12.36 -19.83
CA HIS A 190 10.18 -11.48 -20.05
C HIS A 190 11.29 -11.74 -19.02
N LEU A 191 10.97 -11.81 -17.73
CA LEU A 191 11.94 -12.10 -16.67
C LEU A 191 12.57 -13.49 -16.82
N TYR A 192 11.78 -14.48 -17.21
CA TYR A 192 12.28 -15.84 -17.45
C TYR A 192 13.29 -15.89 -18.59
N ASN A 193 13.01 -15.21 -19.71
CA ASN A 193 13.87 -15.21 -20.89
C ASN A 193 15.11 -14.32 -20.73
N ASN A 194 15.06 -13.31 -19.86
CA ASN A 194 16.14 -12.36 -19.63
C ASN A 194 16.70 -12.51 -18.21
N ARG A 195 17.38 -13.64 -17.96
CA ARG A 195 17.95 -13.96 -16.64
C ARG A 195 19.21 -13.16 -16.31
N SER A 196 19.78 -12.45 -17.29
CA SER A 196 20.98 -11.63 -17.16
C SER A 196 20.63 -10.16 -17.34
N ASP A 197 21.21 -9.31 -16.51
CA ASP A 197 21.05 -7.86 -16.58
C ASP A 197 21.84 -7.25 -17.76
N THR A 198 22.74 -8.03 -18.36
CA THR A 198 23.54 -7.65 -19.53
C THR A 198 22.99 -8.31 -20.78
N THR A 199 22.21 -7.57 -21.56
CA THR A 199 21.84 -7.95 -22.92
C THR A 199 22.45 -6.95 -23.89
N ASP A 200 23.03 -7.44 -24.99
CA ASP A 200 23.57 -6.59 -26.08
C ASP A 200 22.46 -5.85 -26.87
N SER A 201 21.22 -5.97 -26.46
CA SER A 201 20.08 -5.33 -27.10
C SER A 201 19.43 -4.30 -26.18
N ASN A 202 18.91 -3.21 -26.76
CA ASN A 202 18.11 -2.19 -26.11
C ASN A 202 16.81 -2.77 -25.52
N SER A 203 16.91 -3.58 -24.46
CA SER A 203 15.77 -4.19 -23.78
C SER A 203 15.00 -3.13 -23.02
N LYS A 204 13.73 -2.94 -23.37
CA LYS A 204 12.85 -2.05 -22.60
C LYS A 204 12.56 -2.68 -21.23
N PRO A 205 12.52 -1.87 -20.16
CA PRO A 205 12.40 -2.37 -18.76
C PRO A 205 11.12 -3.15 -18.48
N ILE A 206 10.03 -2.85 -19.19
CA ILE A 206 8.75 -3.60 -19.11
C ILE A 206 8.24 -3.85 -20.53
N PRO A 207 7.74 -5.07 -20.82
CA PRO A 207 7.14 -5.36 -22.12
C PRO A 207 6.03 -4.34 -22.44
N PHE A 208 6.11 -3.71 -23.60
CA PHE A 208 5.13 -2.70 -24.01
C PHE A 208 3.68 -3.21 -23.95
N GLY A 209 3.47 -4.49 -24.29
CA GLY A 209 2.15 -5.12 -24.17
C GLY A 209 1.61 -5.17 -22.73
N ALA A 210 2.46 -5.55 -21.77
CA ALA A 210 2.06 -5.57 -20.35
C ALA A 210 1.69 -4.16 -19.84
N ALA A 211 2.51 -3.16 -20.15
CA ALA A 211 2.24 -1.78 -19.78
C ALA A 211 0.90 -1.26 -20.37
N THR A 212 0.60 -1.61 -21.61
CA THR A 212 -0.67 -1.24 -22.27
C THR A 212 -1.88 -1.86 -21.58
N LEU A 213 -1.77 -3.13 -21.15
CA LEU A 213 -2.84 -3.83 -20.44
C LEU A 213 -3.07 -3.27 -19.02
N LEU A 214 -2.01 -2.85 -18.33
CA LEU A 214 -2.09 -2.34 -16.97
C LEU A 214 -2.51 -0.87 -16.89
N ARG A 215 -2.20 -0.08 -17.91
CA ARG A 215 -2.43 1.37 -17.92
C ARG A 215 -3.85 1.82 -17.55
N PRO A 216 -4.95 1.17 -18.02
CA PRO A 216 -6.31 1.57 -17.67
C PRO A 216 -6.65 1.43 -16.19
N TYR A 217 -5.87 0.64 -15.44
CA TYR A 217 -6.10 0.33 -14.02
C TYR A 217 -5.22 1.16 -13.09
N LYS A 218 -4.33 1.96 -13.64
CA LYS A 218 -3.49 2.85 -12.85
C LYS A 218 -4.36 3.97 -12.25
N PRO A 219 -4.27 4.23 -10.91
CA PRO A 219 -4.98 5.33 -10.30
C PRO A 219 -4.62 6.66 -10.95
N LEU A 220 -5.62 7.50 -11.15
CA LEU A 220 -5.36 8.89 -11.53
C LEU A 220 -4.87 9.62 -10.28
N VAL A 221 -3.60 9.96 -10.27
CA VAL A 221 -3.04 10.88 -9.26
C VAL A 221 -3.50 12.27 -9.67
N MET A 222 -4.42 12.84 -8.90
CA MET A 222 -4.83 14.24 -9.01
C MET A 222 -3.95 15.12 -8.12
#